data_4b7a0afab6574b283924c2da3dcdd3c8
#
_entry.id   4b7a0afab6574b283924c2da3dcdd3c8
#
_cell.length_a   1.000
_cell.length_b   1.000
_cell.length_c   1.000
_cell.angle_alpha   90.00
_cell.angle_beta   90.00
_cell.angle_gamma   90.00
#
_symmetry.space_group_name_H-M   'P 1'
#
loop_
_entity.id
_entity.type
_entity.pdbx_description
1 polymer ?
#
loop_
_entity_poly.entity_id
_entity_poly.type
_entity_poly.pdbx_seq_one_letter_code
_entity_poly.pdbx_strand_id
1 'polypeptide(L)'
;LLYNVGFLCRRDGTYEMYEKLHVTPDEMKCWGLSGGKTIRTFETDCAKIGVLICYDVEFPDLSRIMASEGMQILFVPFLTDTQNAYSRVQVCAHARAIENECFVVIAGSVGNLPKEHNMDIQYARSGVFTPCDFAFPTDGRRAEATPNTEMILNSDINLNLLNELHTYGSVRNLKDRRSDLYEVRVKR
;
A
#
# COMPACT_ATOMS: atom_id res chain seq x y z
N LEU A 1 14.62 19.60 -7.22
CA LEU A 1 14.49 18.28 -6.61
C LEU A 1 13.60 17.42 -7.50
N LEU A 2 13.94 16.15 -7.65
CA LEU A 2 13.18 15.17 -8.42
C LEU A 2 12.48 14.22 -7.45
N TYR A 3 11.20 13.89 -7.69
CA TYR A 3 10.39 13.05 -6.83
C TYR A 3 9.77 11.89 -7.61
N ASN A 4 9.61 10.75 -6.96
CA ASN A 4 8.73 9.67 -7.42
C ASN A 4 7.31 9.97 -6.93
N VAL A 5 6.34 10.08 -7.84
CA VAL A 5 5.01 10.62 -7.53
C VAL A 5 3.90 9.68 -8.00
N GLY A 6 2.97 9.36 -7.12
CA GLY A 6 1.69 8.75 -7.44
C GLY A 6 0.61 9.81 -7.65
N PHE A 7 -0.23 9.64 -8.66
CA PHE A 7 -1.35 10.52 -8.96
C PHE A 7 -2.68 9.85 -8.64
N LEU A 8 -3.54 10.57 -7.92
CA LEU A 8 -4.96 10.26 -7.82
C LEU A 8 -5.73 11.15 -8.79
N CYS A 9 -6.17 10.60 -9.92
CA CYS A 9 -6.95 11.31 -10.93
C CYS A 9 -8.44 11.15 -10.64
N ARG A 10 -9.18 12.24 -10.61
CA ARG A 10 -10.62 12.28 -10.35
C ARG A 10 -11.40 12.37 -11.66
N ARG A 11 -12.70 12.03 -11.61
CA ARG A 11 -13.60 12.06 -12.79
C ARG A 11 -13.81 13.45 -13.37
N ASP A 12 -13.68 14.49 -12.57
CA ASP A 12 -13.81 15.89 -12.97
C ASP A 12 -12.54 16.45 -13.63
N GLY A 13 -11.49 15.62 -13.81
CA GLY A 13 -10.23 16.01 -14.40
C GLY A 13 -9.24 16.63 -13.41
N THR A 14 -9.61 16.81 -12.16
CA THR A 14 -8.66 17.22 -11.11
C THR A 14 -7.78 16.06 -10.66
N TYR A 15 -6.65 16.35 -10.04
CA TYR A 15 -5.76 15.34 -9.51
C TYR A 15 -5.12 15.79 -8.19
N GLU A 16 -4.72 14.80 -7.42
CA GLU A 16 -3.89 14.96 -6.23
C GLU A 16 -2.63 14.10 -6.36
N MET A 17 -1.59 14.47 -5.61
CA MET A 17 -0.29 13.80 -5.69
C MET A 17 0.12 13.27 -4.32
N TYR A 18 0.78 12.12 -4.35
CA TYR A 18 1.55 11.57 -3.24
C TYR A 18 3.02 11.46 -3.66
N GLU A 19 3.91 12.11 -2.95
CA GLU A 19 5.35 11.99 -3.14
C GLU A 19 5.89 10.83 -2.29
N LYS A 20 6.59 9.89 -2.91
CA LYS A 20 7.25 8.78 -2.20
C LYS A 20 8.15 9.33 -1.10
N LEU A 21 7.95 8.87 0.13
CA LEU A 21 8.68 9.37 1.29
C LEU A 21 10.05 8.71 1.46
N HIS A 22 10.09 7.38 1.32
CA HIS A 22 11.31 6.59 1.51
C HIS A 22 11.91 6.21 0.15
N VAL A 23 12.92 6.95 -0.23
CA VAL A 23 13.69 6.68 -1.45
C VAL A 23 14.72 5.59 -1.18
N THR A 24 14.81 4.59 -2.04
CA THR A 24 15.84 3.55 -1.89
C THR A 24 17.24 4.13 -2.16
N PRO A 25 18.29 3.50 -1.63
CA PRO A 25 19.67 3.93 -1.90
C PRO A 25 19.99 4.03 -3.40
N ASP A 26 19.41 3.15 -4.19
CA ASP A 26 19.63 3.10 -5.62
C ASP A 26 18.87 4.23 -6.37
N GLU A 27 17.62 4.46 -6.04
CA GLU A 27 16.85 5.61 -6.55
C GLU A 27 17.56 6.94 -6.25
N MET A 28 18.15 7.06 -5.06
CA MET A 28 18.90 8.25 -4.68
C MET A 28 20.18 8.41 -5.50
N LYS A 29 20.96 7.33 -5.66
CA LYS A 29 22.27 7.37 -6.32
C LYS A 29 22.16 7.47 -7.83
N CYS A 30 21.26 6.70 -8.45
CA CYS A 30 21.19 6.57 -9.90
C CYS A 30 20.24 7.59 -10.54
N TRP A 31 19.16 7.94 -9.84
CA TRP A 31 18.11 8.83 -10.36
C TRP A 31 18.09 10.21 -9.69
N GLY A 32 18.83 10.41 -8.61
CA GLY A 32 18.84 11.66 -7.86
C GLY A 32 17.50 12.00 -7.19
N LEU A 33 16.68 10.97 -6.89
CA LEU A 33 15.38 11.18 -6.28
C LEU A 33 15.51 11.67 -4.83
N SER A 34 14.58 12.52 -4.45
CA SER A 34 14.42 13.06 -3.09
C SER A 34 13.16 12.51 -2.46
N GLY A 35 13.16 12.33 -1.14
CA GLY A 35 11.97 11.93 -0.39
C GLY A 35 10.96 13.07 -0.27
N GLY A 36 9.68 12.72 -0.35
CA GLY A 36 8.56 13.60 -0.08
C GLY A 36 8.50 14.06 1.38
N LYS A 37 7.52 14.92 1.70
CA LYS A 37 7.45 15.56 3.03
C LYS A 37 6.10 15.39 3.71
N THR A 38 5.11 14.80 3.04
CA THR A 38 3.73 14.76 3.57
C THR A 38 3.20 13.34 3.64
N ILE A 39 2.62 13.00 4.78
CA ILE A 39 1.80 11.79 4.96
C ILE A 39 0.35 12.27 4.95
N ARG A 40 -0.49 11.69 4.10
CA ARG A 40 -1.90 12.05 4.01
C ARG A 40 -2.75 10.95 3.42
N THR A 41 -4.02 11.01 3.72
CA THR A 41 -5.08 10.24 3.09
C THR A 41 -5.82 11.08 2.05
N PHE A 42 -6.59 10.42 1.19
CA PHE A 42 -7.39 11.06 0.13
C PHE A 42 -8.84 10.61 0.26
N GLU A 43 -9.75 11.58 0.24
CA GLU A 43 -11.19 11.30 0.14
C GLU A 43 -11.53 10.98 -1.30
N THR A 44 -12.31 9.94 -1.52
CA THR A 44 -12.87 9.59 -2.83
C THR A 44 -14.37 9.35 -2.73
N ASP A 45 -15.05 9.18 -3.86
CA ASP A 45 -16.49 8.90 -3.90
C ASP A 45 -16.85 7.57 -3.19
N CYS A 46 -15.91 6.66 -3.08
CA CYS A 46 -16.15 5.28 -2.61
C CYS A 46 -15.54 5.01 -1.24
N ALA A 47 -14.39 5.61 -0.94
CA ALA A 47 -13.60 5.28 0.25
C ALA A 47 -12.59 6.38 0.59
N LYS A 48 -12.13 6.40 1.83
CA LYS A 48 -10.90 7.10 2.19
C LYS A 48 -9.71 6.17 1.87
N ILE A 49 -8.81 6.65 1.04
CA ILE A 49 -7.68 5.85 0.56
C ILE A 49 -6.33 6.41 1.00
N GLY A 50 -5.35 5.54 1.09
CA GLY A 50 -3.94 5.87 1.22
C GLY A 50 -3.16 5.42 -0.03
N VAL A 51 -2.03 6.06 -0.27
CA VAL A 51 -1.06 5.64 -1.29
C VAL A 51 0.31 5.56 -0.63
N LEU A 52 0.99 4.43 -0.79
CA LEU A 52 2.39 4.22 -0.42
C LEU A 52 3.13 3.61 -1.60
N ILE A 53 4.24 4.20 -2.01
CA ILE A 53 4.96 3.75 -3.21
C ILE A 53 6.06 2.76 -2.83
N CYS A 54 5.90 1.50 -3.25
CA CYS A 54 6.95 0.46 -3.16
C CYS A 54 7.56 0.37 -1.75
N TYR A 55 8.80 0.81 -1.58
CA TYR A 55 9.55 0.78 -0.33
C TYR A 55 8.83 1.42 0.86
N ASP A 56 7.96 2.42 0.64
CA ASP A 56 7.17 3.04 1.71
C ASP A 56 6.34 2.03 2.52
N VAL A 57 5.83 0.97 1.90
CA VAL A 57 5.00 -0.01 2.58
C VAL A 57 5.77 -0.84 3.62
N GLU A 58 7.10 -0.88 3.52
CA GLU A 58 7.96 -1.57 4.47
C GLU A 58 8.05 -0.83 5.83
N PHE A 59 7.61 0.44 5.89
CA PHE A 59 7.58 1.27 7.10
C PHE A 59 6.18 1.29 7.72
N PRO A 60 5.94 0.56 8.83
CA PRO A 60 4.61 0.37 9.39
C PRO A 60 3.94 1.66 9.88
N ASP A 61 4.74 2.63 10.31
CA ASP A 61 4.24 3.87 10.88
C ASP A 61 3.37 4.66 9.89
N LEU A 62 3.70 4.66 8.60
CA LEU A 62 2.97 5.42 7.58
C LEU A 62 1.53 4.93 7.44
N SER A 63 1.36 3.63 7.24
CA SER A 63 0.03 3.04 7.11
C SER A 63 -0.76 3.15 8.41
N ARG A 64 -0.09 3.09 9.56
CA ARG A 64 -0.72 3.28 10.87
C ARG A 64 -1.26 4.70 11.05
N ILE A 65 -0.51 5.72 10.65
CA ILE A 65 -0.96 7.10 10.66
C ILE A 65 -2.19 7.26 9.76
N MET A 66 -2.12 6.77 8.53
CA MET A 66 -3.24 6.83 7.57
C MET A 66 -4.48 6.08 8.09
N ALA A 67 -4.31 4.90 8.70
CA ALA A 67 -5.41 4.14 9.30
C ALA A 67 -6.05 4.90 10.48
N SER A 68 -5.25 5.59 11.29
CA SER A 68 -5.75 6.44 12.38
C SER A 68 -6.53 7.66 11.87
N GLU A 69 -6.34 8.05 10.61
CA GLU A 69 -7.12 9.07 9.91
C GLU A 69 -8.36 8.49 9.20
N GLY A 70 -8.61 7.18 9.32
CA GLY A 70 -9.78 6.50 8.76
C GLY A 70 -9.58 5.91 7.37
N MET A 71 -8.35 5.66 6.94
CA MET A 71 -8.06 4.96 5.68
C MET A 71 -8.71 3.57 5.66
N GLN A 72 -9.40 3.27 4.57
CA GLN A 72 -10.07 1.99 4.34
C GLN A 72 -9.36 1.13 3.29
N ILE A 73 -8.71 1.75 2.32
CA ILE A 73 -7.95 1.07 1.26
C ILE A 73 -6.58 1.72 1.12
N LEU A 74 -5.54 0.90 1.14
CA LEU A 74 -4.16 1.30 0.85
C LEU A 74 -3.77 0.80 -0.54
N PHE A 75 -3.37 1.70 -1.44
CA PHE A 75 -2.81 1.37 -2.74
C PHE A 75 -1.28 1.42 -2.72
N VAL A 76 -0.65 0.38 -3.24
CA VAL A 76 0.81 0.24 -3.25
C VAL A 76 1.29 -0.10 -4.67
N PRO A 77 1.50 0.91 -5.53
CA PRO A 77 2.22 0.68 -6.78
C PRO A 77 3.69 0.38 -6.46
N PHE A 78 4.28 -0.58 -7.17
CA PHE A 78 5.67 -0.95 -6.92
C PHE A 78 6.38 -1.48 -8.17
N LEU A 79 7.70 -1.37 -8.16
CA LEU A 79 8.62 -2.04 -9.07
C LEU A 79 9.67 -2.75 -8.23
N THR A 80 9.88 -4.04 -8.50
CA THR A 80 10.92 -4.87 -7.88
C THR A 80 11.62 -5.69 -8.96
N ASP A 81 12.93 -5.89 -8.79
CA ASP A 81 13.81 -6.61 -9.71
C ASP A 81 13.90 -8.11 -9.38
N THR A 82 13.79 -8.45 -8.11
CA THR A 82 14.01 -9.79 -7.60
C THR A 82 12.82 -10.31 -6.80
N GLN A 83 12.74 -11.62 -6.67
CA GLN A 83 11.73 -12.25 -5.82
C GLN A 83 11.89 -11.85 -4.34
N ASN A 84 13.13 -11.62 -3.88
CA ASN A 84 13.37 -11.14 -2.52
C ASN A 84 12.80 -9.75 -2.28
N ALA A 85 12.99 -8.82 -3.23
CA ALA A 85 12.43 -7.49 -3.16
C ALA A 85 10.88 -7.52 -3.19
N TYR A 86 10.32 -8.31 -4.10
CA TYR A 86 8.88 -8.56 -4.15
C TYR A 86 8.34 -9.11 -2.83
N SER A 87 9.02 -10.11 -2.24
CA SER A 87 8.58 -10.75 -0.99
C SER A 87 8.52 -9.75 0.16
N ARG A 88 9.45 -8.80 0.25
CA ARG A 88 9.37 -7.74 1.27
C ARG A 88 8.12 -6.88 1.08
N VAL A 89 7.88 -6.41 -0.14
CA VAL A 89 6.67 -5.59 -0.44
C VAL A 89 5.40 -6.37 -0.13
N GLN A 90 5.30 -7.61 -0.60
CA GLN A 90 4.12 -8.45 -0.45
C GLN A 90 3.82 -8.78 1.02
N VAL A 91 4.82 -9.22 1.78
CA VAL A 91 4.66 -9.57 3.20
C VAL A 91 4.32 -8.34 4.04
N CYS A 92 5.00 -7.21 3.79
CA CYS A 92 4.69 -5.96 4.47
C CYS A 92 3.27 -5.47 4.12
N ALA A 93 2.90 -5.46 2.84
CA ALA A 93 1.56 -5.05 2.42
C ALA A 93 0.46 -5.90 3.09
N HIS A 94 0.66 -7.22 3.17
CA HIS A 94 -0.26 -8.10 3.86
C HIS A 94 -0.33 -7.82 5.38
N ALA A 95 0.82 -7.58 6.02
CA ALA A 95 0.84 -7.17 7.42
C ALA A 95 0.07 -5.85 7.64
N ARG A 96 0.18 -4.87 6.70
CA ARG A 96 -0.58 -3.61 6.79
C ARG A 96 -2.09 -3.84 6.75
N ALA A 97 -2.57 -4.81 5.95
CA ALA A 97 -3.99 -5.15 5.90
C ALA A 97 -4.49 -5.68 7.24
N ILE A 98 -3.73 -6.56 7.88
CA ILE A 98 -4.09 -7.19 9.15
C ILE A 98 -4.04 -6.18 10.31
N GLU A 99 -2.90 -5.53 10.51
CA GLU A 99 -2.66 -4.68 11.67
C GLU A 99 -3.44 -3.36 11.66
N ASN A 100 -3.86 -2.89 10.46
CA ASN A 100 -4.62 -1.66 10.28
C ASN A 100 -6.08 -1.90 9.92
N GLU A 101 -6.51 -3.17 9.82
CA GLU A 101 -7.88 -3.56 9.51
C GLU A 101 -8.42 -2.81 8.27
N CYS A 102 -7.67 -2.89 7.17
CA CYS A 102 -7.99 -2.23 5.91
C CYS A 102 -7.74 -3.18 4.72
N PHE A 103 -8.25 -2.83 3.55
CA PHE A 103 -7.84 -3.50 2.31
C PHE A 103 -6.50 -2.93 1.84
N VAL A 104 -5.64 -3.79 1.28
CA VAL A 104 -4.39 -3.34 0.66
C VAL A 104 -4.31 -3.90 -0.76
N VAL A 105 -4.13 -3.01 -1.73
CA VAL A 105 -4.02 -3.34 -3.15
C VAL A 105 -2.59 -3.08 -3.59
N ILE A 106 -1.88 -4.13 -3.96
CA ILE A 106 -0.54 -4.00 -4.54
C ILE A 106 -0.60 -4.16 -6.06
N ALA A 107 0.03 -3.25 -6.79
CA ALA A 107 0.11 -3.27 -8.25
C ALA A 107 1.58 -3.17 -8.67
N GLY A 108 2.12 -4.27 -9.17
CA GLY A 108 3.52 -4.40 -9.53
C GLY A 108 3.78 -4.30 -11.01
N SER A 109 4.85 -3.62 -11.38
CA SER A 109 5.33 -3.55 -12.75
C SER A 109 5.89 -4.89 -13.20
N VAL A 110 5.53 -5.33 -14.39
CA VAL A 110 6.03 -6.55 -15.03
C VAL A 110 6.55 -6.25 -16.44
N GLY A 111 7.36 -7.16 -16.97
CA GLY A 111 8.06 -6.96 -18.22
C GLY A 111 9.45 -6.36 -18.00
N ASN A 112 10.34 -6.59 -18.96
CA ASN A 112 11.75 -6.18 -18.87
C ASN A 112 12.04 -5.05 -19.82
N LEU A 113 12.78 -4.04 -19.37
CA LEU A 113 13.28 -2.92 -20.16
C LEU A 113 14.81 -2.98 -20.22
N PRO A 114 15.42 -3.83 -21.08
CA PRO A 114 16.84 -4.20 -21.00
C PRO A 114 17.82 -3.07 -21.31
N LYS A 115 17.33 -1.90 -21.71
CA LYS A 115 18.16 -0.71 -21.96
C LYS A 115 18.07 0.35 -20.86
N GLU A 116 17.19 0.11 -19.88
CA GLU A 116 16.93 1.06 -18.81
C GLU A 116 17.54 0.54 -17.50
N HIS A 117 18.38 1.36 -16.90
CA HIS A 117 19.03 1.03 -15.63
C HIS A 117 18.00 0.72 -14.54
N ASN A 118 18.18 -0.41 -13.85
CA ASN A 118 17.26 -0.95 -12.81
C ASN A 118 15.82 -1.26 -13.27
N MET A 119 15.60 -1.35 -14.57
CA MET A 119 14.33 -1.79 -15.16
C MET A 119 14.54 -2.97 -16.12
N ASP A 120 15.77 -3.43 -16.26
CA ASP A 120 16.18 -4.53 -17.11
C ASP A 120 15.59 -5.88 -16.66
N ILE A 121 15.36 -6.05 -15.38
CA ILE A 121 14.68 -7.22 -14.79
C ILE A 121 13.57 -6.70 -13.88
N GLN A 122 12.37 -7.29 -14.01
CA GLN A 122 11.23 -6.99 -13.15
C GLN A 122 10.57 -8.28 -12.68
N TYR A 123 10.28 -8.36 -11.38
CA TYR A 123 9.55 -9.46 -10.78
C TYR A 123 8.41 -8.93 -9.93
N ALA A 124 7.17 -9.23 -10.31
CA ALA A 124 6.01 -8.79 -9.55
C ALA A 124 4.85 -9.78 -9.61
N ARG A 125 3.99 -9.71 -8.61
CA ARG A 125 2.68 -10.32 -8.55
C ARG A 125 1.74 -9.33 -7.88
N SER A 126 0.78 -8.79 -8.62
CA SER A 126 -0.23 -7.89 -8.08
C SER A 126 -1.23 -8.65 -7.21
N GLY A 127 -1.86 -7.99 -6.25
CA GLY A 127 -2.78 -8.66 -5.35
C GLY A 127 -3.65 -7.70 -4.53
N VAL A 128 -4.70 -8.29 -3.93
CA VAL A 128 -5.60 -7.62 -2.99
C VAL A 128 -5.57 -8.39 -1.68
N PHE A 129 -5.13 -7.74 -0.61
CA PHE A 129 -5.05 -8.30 0.74
C PHE A 129 -6.14 -7.72 1.64
N THR A 130 -6.52 -8.52 2.62
CA THR A 130 -7.58 -8.22 3.57
C THR A 130 -7.09 -8.48 5.00
N PRO A 131 -7.80 -8.01 6.01
CA PRO A 131 -7.68 -8.56 7.36
C PRO A 131 -7.90 -10.09 7.36
N CYS A 132 -7.49 -10.75 8.43
CA CYS A 132 -7.72 -12.18 8.66
C CYS A 132 -8.71 -12.35 9.82
N ASP A 133 -10.00 -12.38 9.50
CA ASP A 133 -11.10 -12.62 10.44
C ASP A 133 -12.31 -13.24 9.70
N PHE A 134 -13.38 -13.58 10.39
CA PHE A 134 -14.52 -14.39 9.92
C PHE A 134 -15.11 -13.98 8.56
N ALA A 135 -15.20 -12.68 8.28
CA ALA A 135 -15.78 -12.18 7.04
C ALA A 135 -14.80 -12.14 5.87
N PHE A 136 -13.52 -12.45 6.11
CA PHE A 136 -12.43 -12.34 5.15
C PHE A 136 -11.85 -13.71 4.82
N PRO A 137 -11.09 -13.84 3.71
CA PRO A 137 -10.32 -15.06 3.44
C PRO A 137 -9.40 -15.41 4.59
N THR A 138 -9.31 -16.70 4.93
CA THR A 138 -8.55 -17.19 6.09
C THR A 138 -7.07 -16.86 6.05
N ASP A 139 -6.51 -16.71 4.85
CA ASP A 139 -5.12 -16.33 4.63
C ASP A 139 -4.96 -14.84 4.27
N GLY A 140 -6.05 -14.04 4.34
CA GLY A 140 -6.04 -12.62 4.00
C GLY A 140 -5.75 -12.28 2.55
N ARG A 141 -5.87 -13.25 1.62
CA ARG A 141 -5.66 -13.05 0.18
C ARG A 141 -6.99 -13.08 -0.56
N ARG A 142 -7.46 -11.93 -0.99
CA ARG A 142 -8.71 -11.82 -1.75
C ARG A 142 -8.54 -12.16 -3.21
N ALA A 143 -7.45 -11.70 -3.81
CA ALA A 143 -7.10 -11.97 -5.20
C ALA A 143 -5.59 -11.82 -5.41
N GLU A 144 -5.03 -12.61 -6.30
CA GLU A 144 -3.63 -12.50 -6.72
C GLU A 144 -3.49 -12.76 -8.22
N ALA A 145 -2.64 -11.98 -8.87
CA ALA A 145 -2.29 -12.15 -10.27
C ALA A 145 -1.35 -13.34 -10.48
N THR A 146 -1.24 -13.82 -11.72
CA THR A 146 -0.16 -14.73 -12.09
C THR A 146 1.18 -14.00 -12.01
N PRO A 147 2.22 -14.60 -11.41
CA PRO A 147 3.53 -13.97 -11.32
C PRO A 147 4.06 -13.57 -12.71
N ASN A 148 4.65 -12.38 -12.80
CA ASN A 148 5.30 -11.84 -14.00
C ASN A 148 4.43 -11.85 -15.27
N THR A 149 3.12 -11.75 -15.11
CA THR A 149 2.18 -11.75 -16.23
C THR A 149 1.45 -10.41 -16.28
N GLU A 150 1.50 -9.76 -17.45
CA GLU A 150 0.67 -8.59 -17.72
C GLU A 150 -0.80 -9.00 -17.78
N MET A 151 -1.59 -8.50 -16.86
CA MET A 151 -3.01 -8.82 -16.74
C MET A 151 -3.79 -7.75 -15.98
N ILE A 152 -5.10 -7.76 -16.17
CA ILE A 152 -6.04 -7.00 -15.33
C ILE A 152 -6.53 -7.92 -14.22
N LEU A 153 -6.30 -7.54 -12.97
CA LEU A 153 -6.83 -8.23 -11.81
C LEU A 153 -8.05 -7.47 -11.28
N ASN A 154 -9.24 -8.08 -11.39
CA ASN A 154 -10.46 -7.53 -10.83
C ASN A 154 -10.79 -8.21 -9.49
N SER A 155 -11.24 -7.43 -8.51
CA SER A 155 -11.69 -7.96 -7.24
C SER A 155 -12.75 -7.05 -6.63
N ASP A 156 -13.88 -7.64 -6.28
CA ASP A 156 -14.91 -6.94 -5.51
C ASP A 156 -14.53 -6.92 -4.03
N ILE A 157 -14.62 -5.76 -3.40
CA ILE A 157 -14.42 -5.57 -1.97
C ILE A 157 -15.67 -4.93 -1.35
N ASN A 158 -16.01 -5.36 -0.14
CA ASN A 158 -17.12 -4.82 0.62
C ASN A 158 -16.60 -4.07 1.84
N LEU A 159 -16.65 -2.75 1.79
CA LEU A 159 -16.16 -1.88 2.87
C LEU A 159 -16.95 -2.00 4.17
N ASN A 160 -18.22 -2.46 4.11
CA ASN A 160 -19.03 -2.67 5.32
C ASN A 160 -18.41 -3.75 6.23
N LEU A 161 -17.69 -4.73 5.65
CA LEU A 161 -17.01 -5.76 6.43
C LEU A 161 -15.92 -5.18 7.36
N LEU A 162 -15.32 -4.04 7.01
CA LEU A 162 -14.38 -3.34 7.90
C LEU A 162 -15.12 -2.79 9.14
N ASN A 163 -16.31 -2.22 8.95
CA ASN A 163 -17.12 -1.71 10.06
C ASN A 163 -17.58 -2.86 11.00
N GLU A 164 -17.92 -4.00 10.41
CA GLU A 164 -18.28 -5.20 11.18
C GLU A 164 -17.06 -5.71 11.96
N LEU A 165 -15.89 -5.77 11.34
CA LEU A 165 -14.63 -6.16 11.99
C LEU A 165 -14.30 -5.23 13.16
N HIS A 166 -14.35 -3.92 12.95
CA HIS A 166 -14.06 -2.92 13.99
C HIS A 166 -15.01 -3.01 15.18
N THR A 167 -16.20 -3.59 14.99
CA THR A 167 -17.23 -3.71 16.03
C THR A 167 -17.24 -5.09 16.69
N TYR A 168 -17.18 -6.14 15.87
CA TYR A 168 -17.45 -7.52 16.29
C TYR A 168 -16.31 -8.51 15.98
N GLY A 169 -15.20 -8.04 15.45
CA GLY A 169 -14.06 -8.91 15.12
C GLY A 169 -13.55 -9.70 16.31
N SER A 170 -12.99 -10.87 16.03
CA SER A 170 -12.38 -11.73 17.06
C SER A 170 -11.20 -11.05 17.76
N VAL A 171 -10.51 -10.19 17.04
CA VAL A 171 -9.51 -9.22 17.50
C VAL A 171 -9.75 -7.90 16.79
N ARG A 172 -9.37 -6.78 17.40
CA ARG A 172 -9.58 -5.44 16.84
C ARG A 172 -8.27 -4.66 16.88
N ASN A 173 -7.37 -5.05 16.01
CA ASN A 173 -5.97 -4.61 16.03
C ASN A 173 -5.81 -3.08 15.96
N LEU A 174 -6.71 -2.39 15.27
CA LEU A 174 -6.69 -0.93 15.20
C LEU A 174 -7.23 -0.29 16.49
N LYS A 175 -8.31 -0.82 17.05
CA LYS A 175 -9.05 -0.26 18.20
C LYS A 175 -8.40 -0.61 19.54
N ASP A 176 -7.90 -1.84 19.69
CA ASP A 176 -7.42 -2.36 20.97
C ASP A 176 -5.95 -1.95 21.27
N ARG A 177 -5.42 -0.98 20.52
CA ARG A 177 -4.10 -0.42 20.80
C ARG A 177 -4.06 0.27 22.16
N ARG A 178 -2.95 0.12 22.83
CA ARG A 178 -2.68 0.74 24.13
C ARG A 178 -2.26 2.20 23.96
N SER A 179 -3.21 3.03 23.46
CA SER A 179 -3.00 4.47 23.28
C SER A 179 -2.72 5.24 24.57
N ASP A 180 -2.96 4.58 25.72
CA ASP A 180 -2.54 5.04 27.03
C ASP A 180 -1.03 4.89 27.29
N LEU A 181 -0.33 4.02 26.53
CA LEU A 181 1.10 3.74 26.68
C LEU A 181 1.97 4.26 25.54
N TYR A 182 1.44 4.29 24.32
CA TYR A 182 2.20 4.71 23.14
C TYR A 182 1.30 5.31 22.06
N GLU A 183 1.88 6.15 21.24
CA GLU A 183 1.23 6.72 20.06
C GLU A 183 2.20 6.80 18.87
N VAL A 184 1.62 6.77 17.66
CA VAL A 184 2.34 7.05 16.41
C VAL A 184 1.72 8.29 15.80
N ARG A 185 2.53 9.33 15.56
CA ARG A 185 2.05 10.61 15.00
C ARG A 185 3.09 11.29 14.13
N VAL A 186 2.61 12.12 13.22
CA VAL A 186 3.47 12.99 12.42
C VAL A 186 4.11 14.06 13.30
N LYS A 187 5.40 14.28 13.16
CA LYS A 187 6.06 15.45 13.78
C LYS A 187 5.55 16.72 13.09
N ARG A 188 5.09 17.66 13.86
CA ARG A 188 4.71 19.00 13.41
C ARG A 188 5.91 19.91 13.32
#